data_6973ce23e253390df76db6a9ecee0a26
#
_entry.id   6973ce23e253390df76db6a9ecee0a26
#
_cell.length_a   1.000
_cell.length_b   1.000
_cell.length_c   1.000
_cell.angle_alpha   90.00
_cell.angle_beta   90.00
_cell.angle_gamma   90.00
#
_symmetry.space_group_name_H-M   'P 1'
#
loop_
_entity.id
_entity.type
_entity.pdbx_description
1 polymer ?
#
loop_
_entity_poly.entity_id
_entity_poly.type
_entity_poly.pdbx_seq_one_letter_code
_entity_poly.pdbx_strand_id
1 'polypeptide(L)'
;ALTGLPSYPTYYKYMRAINQQGARILGGVPILKPFSAGEVKAMMDEGVVVLDVRDNRAFGAGHIPNSYGIRVDAPLVTWAGWTIPFGSRILLLAEDADQRSEATRQLIRIGYDDLVGYIEGGIEAWAREFPVETIQSMSAKELRERLGEVHLVDVRMRSEWDAGHVPTAVHFEGGRIAWE
;
A
#
# COMPACT_ATOMS: atom_id res chain seq x y z
N ALA A 1 -1.65 31.80 6.86
CA ALA A 1 -1.19 30.47 7.28
C ALA A 1 -2.11 29.43 6.65
N LEU A 2 -1.56 28.50 5.90
CA LEU A 2 -2.29 27.38 5.27
C LEU A 2 -2.45 26.24 6.30
N THR A 3 -3.13 26.54 7.41
CA THR A 3 -3.46 25.52 8.42
C THR A 3 -4.72 24.78 8.00
N GLY A 4 -4.70 23.45 8.03
CA GLY A 4 -5.87 22.62 7.73
C GLY A 4 -5.99 22.14 6.28
N LEU A 5 -4.93 22.24 5.48
CA LEU A 5 -4.93 21.56 4.18
C LEU A 5 -4.86 20.04 4.40
N PRO A 6 -5.66 19.26 3.64
CA PRO A 6 -5.55 17.81 3.68
C PRO A 6 -4.16 17.37 3.22
N SER A 7 -3.71 16.20 3.68
CA SER A 7 -2.49 15.56 3.17
C SER A 7 -2.62 15.34 1.66
N TYR A 8 -1.52 15.43 0.94
CA TYR A 8 -1.50 15.21 -0.50
C TYR A 8 -0.51 14.09 -0.86
N PRO A 9 -0.73 13.38 -1.97
CA PRO A 9 0.14 12.30 -2.41
C PRO A 9 1.59 12.74 -2.61
N THR A 10 2.54 11.86 -2.30
CA THR A 10 3.99 12.15 -2.37
C THR A 10 4.46 12.59 -3.75
N TYR A 11 3.81 12.11 -4.82
CA TYR A 11 4.17 12.47 -6.20
C TYR A 11 3.77 13.89 -6.59
N TYR A 12 2.89 14.58 -5.84
CA TYR A 12 2.42 15.94 -6.20
C TYR A 12 3.57 16.93 -6.35
N LYS A 13 4.58 16.86 -5.49
CA LYS A 13 5.75 17.75 -5.58
C LYS A 13 6.57 17.57 -6.87
N TYR A 14 6.43 16.43 -7.54
CA TYR A 14 7.15 16.12 -8.78
C TYR A 14 6.33 16.39 -10.04
N MET A 15 4.99 16.50 -9.93
CA MET A 15 4.08 16.64 -11.07
C MET A 15 4.45 17.79 -12.02
N ARG A 16 4.81 18.95 -11.46
CA ARG A 16 5.15 20.11 -12.29
C ARG A 16 6.36 19.83 -13.20
N ALA A 17 7.41 19.26 -12.65
CA ALA A 17 8.62 18.94 -13.41
C ALA A 17 8.36 17.84 -14.45
N ILE A 18 7.62 16.79 -14.06
CA ILE A 18 7.26 15.70 -14.97
C ILE A 18 6.38 16.20 -16.11
N ASN A 19 5.39 17.04 -15.84
CA ASN A 19 4.52 17.60 -16.88
C ASN A 19 5.28 18.54 -17.85
N GLN A 20 6.30 19.24 -17.37
CA GLN A 20 7.15 20.07 -18.23
C GLN A 20 8.09 19.25 -19.13
N GLN A 21 8.59 18.13 -18.63
CA GLN A 21 9.48 17.23 -19.36
C GLN A 21 8.73 16.27 -20.30
N GLY A 22 7.42 16.06 -20.05
CA GLY A 22 6.59 15.04 -20.66
C GLY A 22 6.70 13.71 -19.91
N ALA A 23 5.60 12.95 -19.94
CA ALA A 23 5.58 11.61 -19.35
C ALA A 23 6.49 10.65 -20.11
N ARG A 24 7.07 9.68 -19.39
CA ARG A 24 7.84 8.61 -20.01
C ARG A 24 6.94 7.78 -20.94
N ILE A 25 7.41 7.55 -22.16
CA ILE A 25 6.71 6.68 -23.13
C ILE A 25 7.10 5.23 -22.83
N LEU A 26 6.16 4.44 -22.30
CA LEU A 26 6.41 3.05 -21.93
C LEU A 26 6.23 2.08 -23.11
N GLY A 27 5.61 2.50 -24.20
CA GLY A 27 5.31 1.63 -25.35
C GLY A 27 4.21 0.60 -25.12
N GLY A 28 3.62 0.58 -23.93
CA GLY A 28 2.56 -0.36 -23.52
C GLY A 28 2.60 -0.65 -22.02
N VAL A 29 1.71 -1.52 -21.56
CA VAL A 29 1.73 -2.00 -20.16
C VAL A 29 2.95 -2.91 -19.99
N PRO A 30 3.83 -2.68 -19.01
CA PRO A 30 5.00 -3.52 -18.77
C PRO A 30 4.63 -4.99 -18.53
N ILE A 31 5.38 -5.91 -19.13
CA ILE A 31 5.29 -7.33 -18.81
C ILE A 31 6.20 -7.58 -17.61
N LEU A 32 5.59 -7.91 -16.46
CA LEU A 32 6.32 -8.14 -15.23
C LEU A 32 6.99 -9.52 -15.22
N LYS A 33 8.20 -9.59 -14.70
CA LYS A 33 8.95 -10.84 -14.53
C LYS A 33 8.56 -11.54 -13.23
N PRO A 34 8.47 -12.88 -13.21
CA PRO A 34 8.37 -13.65 -11.98
C PRO A 34 9.71 -13.68 -11.24
N PHE A 35 9.65 -13.71 -9.91
CA PHE A 35 10.79 -13.88 -9.02
C PHE A 35 10.43 -14.88 -7.92
N SER A 36 11.38 -15.72 -7.53
CA SER A 36 11.27 -16.63 -6.38
C SER A 36 11.24 -15.85 -5.06
N ALA A 37 10.78 -16.47 -3.98
CA ALA A 37 10.75 -15.87 -2.65
C ALA A 37 12.15 -15.40 -2.20
N GLY A 38 13.19 -16.19 -2.45
CA GLY A 38 14.57 -15.82 -2.14
C GLY A 38 15.07 -14.59 -2.89
N GLU A 39 14.75 -14.48 -4.19
CA GLU A 39 15.09 -13.30 -4.99
C GLU A 39 14.33 -12.05 -4.50
N VAL A 40 13.05 -12.22 -4.19
CA VAL A 40 12.24 -11.13 -3.61
C VAL A 40 12.83 -10.65 -2.30
N LYS A 41 13.23 -11.57 -1.41
CA LYS A 41 13.88 -11.21 -0.13
C LYS A 41 15.17 -10.41 -0.36
N ALA A 42 16.01 -10.84 -1.28
CA ALA A 42 17.25 -10.13 -1.62
C ALA A 42 16.97 -8.72 -2.16
N MET A 43 15.97 -8.59 -3.05
CA MET A 43 15.56 -7.28 -3.58
C MET A 43 14.98 -6.36 -2.50
N MET A 44 14.23 -6.90 -1.53
CA MET A 44 13.76 -6.11 -0.38
C MET A 44 14.92 -5.58 0.45
N ASP A 45 15.96 -6.37 0.65
CA ASP A 45 17.18 -5.95 1.36
C ASP A 45 17.96 -4.84 0.61
N GLU A 46 17.74 -4.74 -0.71
CA GLU A 46 18.23 -3.64 -1.56
C GLU A 46 17.25 -2.45 -1.66
N GLY A 47 16.15 -2.47 -0.91
CA GLY A 47 15.18 -1.38 -0.86
C GLY A 47 14.04 -1.46 -1.88
N VAL A 48 13.83 -2.62 -2.51
CA VAL A 48 12.62 -2.83 -3.32
C VAL A 48 11.40 -2.96 -2.40
N VAL A 49 10.35 -2.23 -2.71
CA VAL A 49 9.10 -2.23 -1.98
C VAL A 49 8.19 -3.35 -2.49
N VAL A 50 7.68 -4.18 -1.60
CA VAL A 50 6.62 -5.14 -1.94
C VAL A 50 5.26 -4.48 -1.73
N LEU A 51 4.46 -4.44 -2.80
CA LEU A 51 3.07 -3.99 -2.78
C LEU A 51 2.14 -5.20 -2.95
N ASP A 52 1.46 -5.55 -1.87
CA ASP A 52 0.45 -6.59 -1.84
C ASP A 52 -0.91 -5.99 -2.23
N VAL A 53 -1.43 -6.40 -3.38
CA VAL A 53 -2.68 -5.87 -3.93
C VAL A 53 -3.87 -6.81 -3.71
N ARG A 54 -3.70 -7.85 -2.91
CA ARG A 54 -4.76 -8.77 -2.50
C ARG A 54 -5.78 -8.08 -1.61
N ASP A 55 -6.87 -8.77 -1.30
CA ASP A 55 -7.86 -8.22 -0.38
C ASP A 55 -7.33 -8.13 1.08
N ASN A 56 -8.00 -7.29 1.91
CA ASN A 56 -7.58 -7.03 3.27
C ASN A 56 -7.61 -8.28 4.18
N ARG A 57 -8.46 -9.27 3.89
CA ARG A 57 -8.53 -10.51 4.67
C ARG A 57 -7.35 -11.40 4.32
N ALA A 58 -7.03 -11.52 3.04
CA ALA A 58 -5.86 -12.25 2.58
C ALA A 58 -4.57 -11.64 3.14
N PHE A 59 -4.43 -10.30 3.09
CA PHE A 59 -3.32 -9.58 3.69
C PHE A 59 -3.25 -9.81 5.21
N GLY A 60 -4.36 -9.67 5.92
CA GLY A 60 -4.43 -9.86 7.37
C GLY A 60 -4.16 -11.30 7.80
N ALA A 61 -4.55 -12.30 6.99
CA ALA A 61 -4.30 -13.71 7.26
C ALA A 61 -2.82 -14.10 7.12
N GLY A 62 -2.07 -13.37 6.27
CA GLY A 62 -0.63 -13.55 6.11
C GLY A 62 -0.07 -12.65 5.03
N HIS A 63 0.92 -11.84 5.38
CA HIS A 63 1.61 -10.94 4.46
C HIS A 63 3.12 -10.97 4.67
N ILE A 64 3.84 -10.50 3.67
CA ILE A 64 5.30 -10.34 3.74
C ILE A 64 5.62 -9.21 4.71
N PRO A 65 6.50 -9.40 5.71
CA PRO A 65 6.92 -8.34 6.61
C PRO A 65 7.40 -7.10 5.87
N ASN A 66 7.01 -5.91 6.32
CA ASN A 66 7.31 -4.62 5.71
C ASN A 66 6.73 -4.41 4.30
N SER A 67 5.75 -5.22 3.86
CA SER A 67 5.01 -4.96 2.63
C SER A 67 3.87 -3.96 2.85
N TYR A 68 3.48 -3.27 1.77
CA TYR A 68 2.31 -2.39 1.76
C TYR A 68 1.09 -3.18 1.28
N GLY A 69 0.04 -3.24 2.09
CA GLY A 69 -1.24 -3.87 1.72
C GLY A 69 -2.22 -2.83 1.19
N ILE A 70 -2.43 -2.78 -0.12
CA ILE A 70 -3.38 -1.85 -0.75
C ILE A 70 -4.14 -2.59 -1.84
N ARG A 71 -5.41 -2.87 -1.60
CA ARG A 71 -6.27 -3.62 -2.53
C ARG A 71 -6.33 -2.99 -3.92
N VAL A 72 -6.33 -3.82 -4.95
CA VAL A 72 -6.39 -3.37 -6.35
C VAL A 72 -7.73 -2.73 -6.72
N ASP A 73 -8.83 -3.16 -6.10
CA ASP A 73 -10.20 -2.67 -6.31
C ASP A 73 -10.60 -1.48 -5.41
N ALA A 74 -9.73 -1.12 -4.47
CA ALA A 74 -9.83 0.11 -3.69
C ALA A 74 -9.22 1.30 -4.47
N PRO A 75 -9.18 2.53 -3.93
CA PRO A 75 -8.45 3.63 -4.55
C PRO A 75 -6.93 3.43 -4.44
N LEU A 76 -6.43 2.36 -5.10
CA LEU A 76 -5.01 1.95 -5.09
C LEU A 76 -4.07 3.12 -5.36
N VAL A 77 -4.34 3.90 -6.40
CA VAL A 77 -3.47 5.04 -6.79
C VAL A 77 -3.39 6.12 -5.72
N THR A 78 -4.49 6.34 -5.00
CA THR A 78 -4.53 7.32 -3.90
C THR A 78 -3.68 6.86 -2.73
N TRP A 79 -3.89 5.63 -2.25
CA TRP A 79 -3.15 5.09 -1.12
C TRP A 79 -1.68 4.85 -1.45
N ALA A 80 -1.38 4.30 -2.63
CA ALA A 80 0.00 4.16 -3.08
C ALA A 80 0.71 5.51 -3.14
N GLY A 81 0.04 6.53 -3.69
CA GLY A 81 0.56 7.89 -3.76
C GLY A 81 0.81 8.54 -2.40
N TRP A 82 0.06 8.18 -1.38
CA TRP A 82 0.25 8.69 -0.02
C TRP A 82 1.31 7.92 0.76
N THR A 83 1.40 6.60 0.59
CA THR A 83 2.18 5.74 1.49
C THR A 83 3.50 5.27 0.89
N ILE A 84 3.58 5.09 -0.42
CA ILE A 84 4.80 4.63 -1.08
C ILE A 84 5.62 5.84 -1.58
N PRO A 85 6.91 5.96 -1.24
CA PRO A 85 7.75 7.03 -1.75
C PRO A 85 7.77 7.06 -3.29
N PHE A 86 7.59 8.23 -3.88
CA PHE A 86 7.62 8.38 -5.33
C PHE A 86 9.00 8.02 -5.88
N GLY A 87 9.03 7.21 -6.94
CA GLY A 87 10.27 6.69 -7.52
C GLY A 87 10.77 5.39 -6.89
N SER A 88 9.99 4.78 -5.96
CA SER A 88 10.32 3.45 -5.44
C SER A 88 10.30 2.40 -6.55
N ARG A 89 11.21 1.43 -6.43
CA ARG A 89 11.16 0.17 -7.18
C ARG A 89 10.12 -0.73 -6.53
N ILE A 90 9.10 -1.16 -7.28
CA ILE A 90 7.95 -1.89 -6.72
C ILE A 90 7.89 -3.30 -7.30
N LEU A 91 7.73 -4.28 -6.41
CA LEU A 91 7.42 -5.67 -6.73
C LEU A 91 5.98 -5.97 -6.28
N LEU A 92 5.20 -6.64 -7.12
CA LEU A 92 3.80 -6.93 -6.82
C LEU A 92 3.62 -8.31 -6.20
N LEU A 93 2.73 -8.39 -5.20
CA LEU A 93 2.10 -9.61 -4.75
C LEU A 93 0.61 -9.51 -5.06
N ALA A 94 0.09 -10.45 -5.84
CA ALA A 94 -1.29 -10.49 -6.31
C ALA A 94 -1.79 -11.94 -6.29
N GLU A 95 -3.10 -12.14 -6.25
CA GLU A 95 -3.70 -13.48 -6.31
C GLU A 95 -3.55 -14.11 -7.69
N ASP A 96 -3.72 -13.30 -8.74
CA ASP A 96 -3.73 -13.78 -10.13
C ASP A 96 -3.11 -12.76 -11.11
N ALA A 97 -3.12 -13.13 -12.39
CA ALA A 97 -2.58 -12.32 -13.47
C ALA A 97 -3.44 -11.06 -13.76
N ASP A 98 -4.75 -11.13 -13.55
CA ASP A 98 -5.67 -10.03 -13.81
C ASP A 98 -5.50 -8.93 -12.76
N GLN A 99 -5.44 -9.28 -11.47
CA GLN A 99 -5.10 -8.35 -10.40
C GLN A 99 -3.75 -7.68 -10.65
N ARG A 100 -2.74 -8.46 -11.01
CA ARG A 100 -1.39 -7.94 -11.31
C ARG A 100 -1.40 -6.96 -12.48
N SER A 101 -2.11 -7.31 -13.56
CA SER A 101 -2.23 -6.46 -14.74
C SER A 101 -2.96 -5.16 -14.43
N GLU A 102 -4.03 -5.22 -13.64
CA GLU A 102 -4.78 -4.03 -13.24
C GLU A 102 -3.97 -3.13 -12.32
N ALA A 103 -3.32 -3.68 -11.30
CA ALA A 103 -2.42 -2.92 -10.43
C ALA A 103 -1.30 -2.22 -11.23
N THR A 104 -0.69 -2.93 -12.18
CA THR A 104 0.31 -2.37 -13.09
C THR A 104 -0.23 -1.15 -13.84
N ARG A 105 -1.44 -1.27 -14.46
CA ARG A 105 -2.06 -0.16 -15.20
C ARG A 105 -2.36 1.05 -14.30
N GLN A 106 -2.83 0.80 -13.08
CA GLN A 106 -3.13 1.88 -12.15
C GLN A 106 -1.88 2.62 -11.70
N LEU A 107 -0.81 1.90 -11.35
CA LEU A 107 0.44 2.48 -10.86
C LEU A 107 1.15 3.33 -11.92
N ILE A 108 1.25 2.85 -13.16
CA ILE A 108 1.90 3.63 -14.23
C ILE A 108 1.15 4.93 -14.55
N ARG A 109 -0.18 5.01 -14.33
CA ARG A 109 -0.97 6.23 -14.52
C ARG A 109 -0.55 7.38 -13.60
N ILE A 110 0.04 7.07 -12.45
CA ILE A 110 0.53 8.05 -11.49
C ILE A 110 2.06 8.13 -11.43
N GLY A 111 2.74 7.52 -12.42
CA GLY A 111 4.19 7.62 -12.60
C GLY A 111 5.02 6.68 -11.74
N TYR A 112 4.42 5.62 -11.17
CA TYR A 112 5.19 4.53 -10.56
C TYR A 112 5.56 3.52 -11.65
N ASP A 113 6.58 3.89 -12.44
CA ASP A 113 6.98 3.16 -13.66
C ASP A 113 8.02 2.07 -13.39
N ASP A 114 8.68 2.07 -12.24
CA ASP A 114 9.71 1.08 -11.89
C ASP A 114 9.08 -0.13 -11.20
N LEU A 115 8.28 -0.87 -11.98
CA LEU A 115 7.66 -2.12 -11.56
C LEU A 115 8.61 -3.26 -11.93
N VAL A 116 9.38 -3.77 -10.95
CA VAL A 116 10.47 -4.71 -11.19
C VAL A 116 9.97 -6.11 -11.52
N GLY A 117 8.80 -6.52 -10.99
CA GLY A 117 8.23 -7.84 -11.24
C GLY A 117 7.18 -8.23 -10.21
N TYR A 118 7.00 -9.54 -10.03
CA TYR A 118 6.06 -10.10 -9.06
C TYR A 118 6.63 -11.38 -8.43
N ILE A 119 6.13 -11.74 -7.23
CA ILE A 119 6.49 -13.00 -6.59
C ILE A 119 5.76 -14.17 -7.24
N GLU A 120 6.50 -15.14 -7.76
CA GLU A 120 5.96 -16.35 -8.34
C GLU A 120 5.44 -17.27 -7.22
N GLY A 121 4.24 -17.83 -7.43
CA GLY A 121 3.58 -18.66 -6.40
C GLY A 121 3.05 -17.89 -5.20
N GLY A 122 3.08 -16.54 -5.23
CA GLY A 122 2.40 -15.69 -4.25
C GLY A 122 2.91 -15.82 -2.82
N ILE A 123 2.00 -15.57 -1.87
CA ILE A 123 2.33 -15.64 -0.44
C ILE A 123 2.67 -17.05 0.02
N GLU A 124 2.13 -18.07 -0.62
CA GLU A 124 2.42 -19.47 -0.31
C GLU A 124 3.86 -19.83 -0.64
N ALA A 125 4.43 -19.29 -1.72
CA ALA A 125 5.84 -19.49 -2.04
C ALA A 125 6.73 -18.81 -1.00
N TRP A 126 6.39 -17.59 -0.60
CA TRP A 126 7.10 -16.88 0.46
C TRP A 126 7.07 -17.64 1.79
N ALA A 127 5.88 -18.09 2.23
CA ALA A 127 5.68 -18.73 3.53
C ALA A 127 6.40 -20.08 3.69
N ARG A 128 6.86 -20.69 2.60
CA ARG A 128 7.69 -21.92 2.67
C ARG A 128 9.13 -21.64 3.08
N GLU A 129 9.61 -20.44 2.86
CA GLU A 129 11.03 -20.07 3.04
C GLU A 129 11.22 -19.02 4.14
N PHE A 130 10.22 -18.14 4.34
CA PHE A 130 10.31 -16.99 5.21
C PHE A 130 9.08 -16.82 6.09
N PRO A 131 9.19 -16.16 7.25
CA PRO A 131 8.05 -15.86 8.09
C PRO A 131 7.06 -14.91 7.39
N VAL A 132 5.80 -15.03 7.77
CA VAL A 132 4.72 -14.09 7.44
C VAL A 132 4.27 -13.37 8.71
N GLU A 133 3.78 -12.16 8.56
CA GLU A 133 3.08 -11.42 9.62
C GLU A 133 1.57 -11.49 9.41
N THR A 134 0.82 -11.32 10.49
CA THR A 134 -0.64 -11.34 10.49
C THR A 134 -1.21 -10.11 11.17
N ILE A 135 -2.39 -9.66 10.73
CA ILE A 135 -3.15 -8.59 11.38
C ILE A 135 -4.49 -9.17 11.82
N GLN A 136 -4.75 -9.10 13.11
CA GLN A 136 -6.05 -9.53 13.65
C GLN A 136 -7.11 -8.46 13.39
N SER A 137 -8.19 -8.86 12.74
CA SER A 137 -9.37 -8.02 12.62
C SER A 137 -10.35 -8.34 13.75
N MET A 138 -11.01 -7.33 14.27
CA MET A 138 -12.08 -7.49 15.25
C MET A 138 -13.32 -6.70 14.84
N SER A 139 -14.48 -7.16 15.28
CA SER A 139 -15.73 -6.45 15.08
C SER A 139 -15.84 -5.24 16.02
N ALA A 140 -16.71 -4.29 15.68
CA ALA A 140 -17.01 -3.16 16.56
C ALA A 140 -17.55 -3.61 17.93
N LYS A 141 -18.24 -4.76 18.00
CA LYS A 141 -18.71 -5.35 19.26
C LYS A 141 -17.55 -5.83 20.13
N GLU A 142 -16.61 -6.58 19.57
CA GLU A 142 -15.41 -7.05 20.26
C GLU A 142 -14.53 -5.87 20.70
N LEU A 143 -14.35 -4.86 19.84
CA LEU A 143 -13.64 -3.65 20.20
C LEU A 143 -14.28 -2.96 21.41
N ARG A 144 -15.62 -2.84 21.42
CA ARG A 144 -16.35 -2.23 22.55
C ARG A 144 -16.08 -2.93 23.87
N GLU A 145 -15.97 -4.24 23.86
CA GLU A 145 -15.68 -5.05 25.06
C GLU A 145 -14.23 -4.86 25.54
N ARG A 146 -13.33 -4.43 24.65
CA ARG A 146 -11.89 -4.30 24.90
C ARG A 146 -11.36 -2.86 24.90
N LEU A 147 -12.22 -1.85 24.90
CA LEU A 147 -11.81 -0.43 24.81
C LEU A 147 -10.80 0.00 25.89
N GLY A 148 -10.83 -0.62 27.09
CA GLY A 148 -9.84 -0.34 28.15
C GLY A 148 -8.50 -1.04 28.00
N GLU A 149 -8.36 -1.95 27.05
CA GLU A 149 -7.19 -2.81 26.87
C GLU A 149 -6.36 -2.42 25.62
N VAL A 150 -6.91 -1.57 24.77
CA VAL A 150 -6.33 -1.23 23.46
C VAL A 150 -6.07 0.26 23.30
N HIS A 151 -5.02 0.60 22.59
CA HIS A 151 -4.81 1.95 22.07
C HIS A 151 -5.55 2.07 20.73
N LEU A 152 -6.62 2.86 20.70
CA LEU A 152 -7.45 3.02 19.52
C LEU A 152 -7.02 4.28 18.74
N VAL A 153 -6.69 4.08 17.47
CA VAL A 153 -6.38 5.17 16.52
C VAL A 153 -7.46 5.20 15.45
N ASP A 154 -8.12 6.34 15.30
CA ASP A 154 -9.05 6.59 14.21
C ASP A 154 -8.29 7.24 13.04
N VAL A 155 -8.19 6.50 11.94
CA VAL A 155 -7.42 6.91 10.75
C VAL A 155 -8.26 7.56 9.66
N ARG A 156 -9.53 7.84 9.94
CA ARG A 156 -10.46 8.46 8.99
C ARG A 156 -10.14 9.94 8.76
N MET A 157 -10.77 10.51 7.74
CA MET A 157 -10.68 11.95 7.46
C MET A 157 -11.18 12.79 8.63
N ARG A 158 -10.66 13.98 8.79
CA ARG A 158 -11.07 14.92 9.87
C ARG A 158 -12.57 15.15 9.91
N SER A 159 -13.22 15.28 8.78
CA SER A 159 -14.67 15.46 8.68
C SER A 159 -15.47 14.27 9.20
N GLU A 160 -14.97 13.06 9.04
CA GLU A 160 -15.62 11.84 9.57
C GLU A 160 -15.41 11.73 11.08
N TRP A 161 -14.23 12.06 11.55
CA TRP A 161 -13.93 12.17 12.98
C TRP A 161 -14.87 13.17 13.68
N ASP A 162 -15.01 14.37 13.13
CA ASP A 162 -15.84 15.43 13.71
C ASP A 162 -17.34 15.06 13.68
N ALA A 163 -17.77 14.23 12.71
CA ALA A 163 -19.15 13.72 12.65
C ALA A 163 -19.46 12.66 13.71
N GLY A 164 -18.44 12.01 14.26
CA GLY A 164 -18.56 11.06 15.37
C GLY A 164 -17.42 10.06 15.40
N HIS A 165 -16.90 9.81 16.59
CA HIS A 165 -15.79 8.89 16.83
C HIS A 165 -15.94 8.15 18.15
N VAL A 166 -15.15 7.09 18.36
CA VAL A 166 -15.09 6.39 19.64
C VAL A 166 -14.42 7.29 20.69
N PRO A 167 -15.03 7.53 21.86
CA PRO A 167 -14.54 8.54 22.83
C PRO A 167 -13.09 8.38 23.29
N THR A 168 -12.54 7.17 23.23
CA THR A 168 -11.14 6.88 23.64
C THR A 168 -10.16 6.87 22.50
N ALA A 169 -10.61 7.09 21.26
CA ALA A 169 -9.74 7.07 20.10
C ALA A 169 -8.88 8.33 20.01
N VAL A 170 -7.66 8.16 19.50
CA VAL A 170 -6.79 9.26 19.08
C VAL A 170 -6.96 9.42 17.57
N HIS A 171 -7.22 10.64 17.11
CA HIS A 171 -7.33 10.90 15.67
C HIS A 171 -5.96 11.06 15.03
N PHE A 172 -5.70 10.28 13.99
CA PHE A 172 -4.53 10.40 13.15
C PHE A 172 -4.89 10.07 11.70
N GLU A 173 -4.97 11.06 10.85
CA GLU A 173 -5.43 10.91 9.47
C GLU A 173 -4.54 9.95 8.68
N GLY A 174 -5.13 8.90 8.08
CA GLY A 174 -4.39 7.78 7.49
C GLY A 174 -3.37 8.17 6.42
N GLY A 175 -3.65 9.21 5.63
CA GLY A 175 -2.71 9.72 4.63
C GLY A 175 -1.41 10.33 5.21
N ARG A 176 -1.34 10.55 6.52
CA ARG A 176 -0.17 11.12 7.22
C ARG A 176 0.68 10.07 7.93
N ILE A 177 0.14 8.88 8.19
CA ILE A 177 0.80 7.83 8.99
C ILE A 177 2.19 7.46 8.46
N ALA A 178 2.38 7.47 7.16
CA ALA A 178 3.65 7.09 6.54
C ALA A 178 4.77 8.14 6.70
N TRP A 179 4.46 9.37 7.16
CA TRP A 179 5.36 10.52 7.08
C TRP A 179 5.58 11.27 8.41
N GLU A 180 4.83 10.91 9.45
CA GLU A 180 4.93 11.45 10.83
C GLU A 180 5.33 10.38 11.85
#